data_bdd023b4e9060226ffcc46a006d0ed38
#
_entry.id   bdd023b4e9060226ffcc46a006d0ed38
#
_cell.length_a   1.000
_cell.length_b   1.000
_cell.length_c   1.000
_cell.angle_alpha   90.00
_cell.angle_beta   90.00
_cell.angle_gamma   90.00
#
_symmetry.space_group_name_H-M   'P 1'
#
loop_
_entity.id
_entity.type
_entity.pdbx_description
1 polymer ?
#
loop_
_entity_poly.entity_id
_entity_poly.type
_entity_poly.pdbx_seq_one_letter_code
_entity_poly.pdbx_strand_id
1 'polypeptide(L)'
;GLGDVYKRQKVALITGEEKIIPINAKYFLCTVESMPLDKSLEFVGVDEIQMCNDPERGHIFTDRLLNMRGEKLTMLMGSNSMKRIIQKLDDDIEFKNRERLSKLSFGGHKKISRIERKSAVIAFSTEEVYAIAELIRRQKGGAAIVMGSLSPKTRNAQVSLYQSGDVDYLVATDAIGMGT
;
A
#
# COMPACT_ATOMS: atom_id res chain seq x y z
N GLY A 1 2.80 -15.37 -6.12
CA GLY A 1 2.22 -14.32 -5.24
C GLY A 1 2.76 -14.39 -3.83
N LEU A 2 2.41 -13.42 -2.98
CA LEU A 2 2.83 -13.39 -1.56
C LEU A 2 2.56 -14.73 -0.85
N GLY A 3 1.42 -15.40 -1.14
CA GLY A 3 1.08 -16.70 -0.56
C GLY A 3 2.07 -17.84 -0.83
N ASP A 4 2.85 -17.78 -1.92
CA ASP A 4 3.87 -18.78 -2.22
C ASP A 4 5.18 -18.52 -1.47
N VAL A 5 5.45 -17.28 -1.13
CA VAL A 5 6.60 -16.89 -0.30
C VAL A 5 6.42 -17.41 1.13
N TYR A 6 5.21 -17.38 1.68
CA TYR A 6 4.90 -17.92 3.01
C TYR A 6 5.14 -19.41 3.14
N LYS A 7 4.88 -20.19 2.07
CA LYS A 7 5.07 -21.64 2.10
C LYS A 7 6.53 -22.07 2.03
N ARG A 8 7.40 -21.21 1.49
CA ARG A 8 8.83 -21.54 1.27
C ARG A 8 9.78 -20.93 2.30
N GLN A 9 9.37 -19.87 2.98
CA GLN A 9 10.18 -19.19 4.00
C GLN A 9 9.41 -19.19 5.32
N LYS A 10 10.13 -19.20 6.43
CA LYS A 10 9.57 -19.08 7.79
C LYS A 10 9.22 -17.62 8.08
N VAL A 11 8.22 -17.11 7.36
CA VAL A 11 7.74 -15.73 7.41
C VAL A 11 6.44 -15.68 8.18
N ALA A 12 6.36 -14.83 9.20
CA ALA A 12 5.12 -14.49 9.86
C ALA A 12 4.42 -13.36 9.12
N LEU A 13 3.08 -13.44 9.04
CA LEU A 13 2.21 -12.36 8.60
C LEU A 13 1.34 -11.93 9.77
N ILE A 14 1.41 -10.64 10.12
CA ILE A 14 0.67 -10.07 11.25
C ILE A 14 -0.01 -8.79 10.79
N THR A 15 -1.32 -8.84 10.66
CA THR A 15 -2.17 -7.69 10.30
C THR A 15 -3.33 -7.59 11.29
N GLY A 16 -4.16 -6.56 11.16
CA GLY A 16 -5.39 -6.46 11.94
C GLY A 16 -6.40 -7.59 11.65
N GLU A 17 -6.32 -8.19 10.45
CA GLU A 17 -7.26 -9.22 9.98
C GLU A 17 -6.69 -10.63 10.03
N GLU A 18 -5.37 -10.79 9.89
CA GLU A 18 -4.69 -12.08 9.79
C GLU A 18 -3.48 -12.16 10.71
N LYS A 19 -3.35 -13.27 11.39
CA LYS A 19 -2.18 -13.59 12.22
C LYS A 19 -1.69 -15.00 11.93
N ILE A 20 -0.68 -15.11 11.08
CA ILE A 20 -0.04 -16.37 10.69
C ILE A 20 1.40 -16.32 11.18
N ILE A 21 1.71 -17.09 12.23
CA ILE A 21 3.06 -17.13 12.83
C ILE A 21 3.56 -18.56 12.80
N PRO A 22 4.35 -18.97 11.79
CA PRO A 22 4.98 -20.27 11.77
C PRO A 22 5.93 -20.46 12.96
N ILE A 23 6.02 -21.69 13.45
CA ILE A 23 7.03 -22.08 14.42
C ILE A 23 8.42 -21.77 13.84
N ASN A 24 9.25 -21.04 14.55
CA ASN A 24 10.57 -20.55 14.10
C ASN A 24 10.51 -19.54 12.93
N ALA A 25 9.50 -18.66 12.90
CA ALA A 25 9.48 -17.54 11.98
C ALA A 25 10.71 -16.63 12.23
N LYS A 26 11.45 -16.34 11.15
CA LYS A 26 12.63 -15.45 11.18
C LYS A 26 12.31 -14.07 10.61
N TYR A 27 11.29 -13.98 9.78
CA TYR A 27 10.87 -12.74 9.11
C TYR A 27 9.43 -12.44 9.52
N PHE A 28 9.16 -11.16 9.75
CA PHE A 28 7.85 -10.67 10.15
C PHE A 28 7.41 -9.61 9.13
N LEU A 29 6.32 -9.89 8.42
CA LEU A 29 5.61 -8.91 7.61
C LEU A 29 4.38 -8.49 8.41
N CYS A 30 4.24 -7.22 8.67
CA CYS A 30 3.16 -6.72 9.50
C CYS A 30 2.70 -5.33 9.05
N THR A 31 1.46 -4.98 9.38
CA THR A 31 1.07 -3.57 9.35
C THR A 31 1.77 -2.83 10.48
N VAL A 32 1.88 -1.51 10.36
CA VAL A 32 2.57 -0.68 11.35
C VAL A 32 1.94 -0.81 12.75
N GLU A 33 0.62 -0.99 12.82
CA GLU A 33 -0.14 -1.20 14.06
C GLU A 33 0.19 -2.54 14.72
N SER A 34 0.39 -3.57 13.90
CA SER A 34 0.60 -4.95 14.36
C SER A 34 2.08 -5.31 14.51
N MET A 35 2.97 -4.35 14.34
CA MET A 35 4.41 -4.56 14.47
C MET A 35 4.77 -5.01 15.89
N PRO A 36 5.45 -6.17 16.08
CA PRO A 36 5.86 -6.63 17.40
C PRO A 36 6.95 -5.73 17.97
N LEU A 37 6.71 -5.16 19.16
CA LEU A 37 7.61 -4.21 19.81
C LEU A 37 8.57 -4.89 20.80
N ASP A 38 8.28 -6.12 21.16
CA ASP A 38 8.99 -6.93 22.16
C ASP A 38 10.13 -7.78 21.60
N LYS A 39 10.36 -7.68 20.28
CA LYS A 39 11.38 -8.50 19.60
C LYS A 39 12.62 -7.68 19.27
N SER A 40 13.76 -8.21 19.67
CA SER A 40 15.05 -7.77 19.15
C SER A 40 15.28 -8.38 17.76
N LEU A 41 15.43 -7.54 16.74
CA LEU A 41 15.60 -7.94 15.35
C LEU A 41 16.87 -7.31 14.77
N GLU A 42 17.61 -8.07 13.99
CA GLU A 42 18.81 -7.55 13.31
C GLU A 42 18.46 -6.45 12.29
N PHE A 43 17.34 -6.59 11.63
CA PHE A 43 16.84 -5.67 10.61
C PHE A 43 15.42 -5.21 10.93
N VAL A 44 15.16 -3.92 10.81
CA VAL A 44 13.84 -3.32 10.87
C VAL A 44 13.63 -2.43 9.64
N GLY A 45 12.54 -2.67 8.90
CA GLY A 45 12.11 -1.84 7.79
C GLY A 45 10.76 -1.20 8.08
N VAL A 46 10.66 0.13 7.96
CA VAL A 46 9.38 0.86 8.05
C VAL A 46 9.13 1.55 6.72
N ASP A 47 8.05 1.16 6.05
CA ASP A 47 7.63 1.74 4.77
C ASP A 47 6.60 2.85 4.97
N GLU A 48 6.45 3.70 3.95
CA GLU A 48 5.48 4.81 3.91
C GLU A 48 5.61 5.78 5.11
N ILE A 49 6.84 6.12 5.52
CA ILE A 49 7.07 6.99 6.70
C ILE A 49 6.45 8.38 6.59
N GLN A 50 6.07 8.86 5.40
CA GLN A 50 5.30 10.10 5.25
C GLN A 50 3.90 10.01 5.89
N MET A 51 3.42 8.81 6.18
CA MET A 51 2.19 8.58 6.95
C MET A 51 2.27 9.09 8.39
N CYS A 52 3.44 9.52 8.87
CA CYS A 52 3.55 10.31 10.12
C CYS A 52 2.67 11.57 10.11
N ASN A 53 2.34 12.10 8.93
CA ASN A 53 1.45 13.27 8.79
C ASN A 53 -0.05 12.90 8.70
N ASP A 54 -0.39 11.61 8.73
CA ASP A 54 -1.78 11.18 8.68
C ASP A 54 -2.51 11.56 9.98
N PRO A 55 -3.72 12.21 9.91
CA PRO A 55 -4.42 12.69 11.10
C PRO A 55 -4.86 11.58 12.04
N GLU A 56 -5.12 10.37 11.55
CA GLU A 56 -5.62 9.25 12.34
C GLU A 56 -4.49 8.31 12.78
N ARG A 57 -3.61 7.92 11.85
CA ARG A 57 -2.59 6.89 12.04
C ARG A 57 -1.18 7.45 12.27
N GLY A 58 -0.98 8.74 12.06
CA GLY A 58 0.35 9.37 12.07
C GLY A 58 1.11 9.18 13.39
N HIS A 59 0.41 9.14 14.52
CA HIS A 59 1.01 8.90 15.83
C HIS A 59 1.65 7.50 15.92
N ILE A 60 1.07 6.49 15.28
CA ILE A 60 1.61 5.13 15.27
C ILE A 60 2.89 5.08 14.42
N PHE A 61 2.86 5.65 13.22
CA PHE A 61 4.04 5.75 12.36
C PHE A 61 5.17 6.54 13.03
N THR A 62 4.84 7.62 13.71
CA THR A 62 5.80 8.43 14.46
C THR A 62 6.46 7.65 15.58
N ASP A 63 5.68 6.86 16.33
CA ASP A 63 6.23 6.00 17.38
C ASP A 63 7.20 4.97 16.80
N ARG A 64 6.86 4.32 15.70
CA ARG A 64 7.74 3.35 15.04
C ARG A 64 9.00 4.01 14.47
N LEU A 65 8.85 5.17 13.86
CA LEU A 65 9.98 5.96 13.35
C LEU A 65 10.97 6.34 14.45
N LEU A 66 10.49 6.71 15.62
CA LEU A 66 11.34 7.16 16.74
C LEU A 66 11.91 6.00 17.55
N ASN A 67 11.16 4.94 17.77
CA ASN A 67 11.46 3.94 18.78
C ASN A 67 11.88 2.58 18.22
N MET A 68 11.54 2.25 16.97
CA MET A 68 11.92 0.95 16.40
C MET A 68 13.29 1.00 15.74
N ARG A 69 14.18 0.11 16.16
CA ARG A 69 15.54 -0.02 15.61
C ARG A 69 15.88 -1.48 15.39
N GLY A 70 16.57 -1.75 14.28
CA GLY A 70 17.25 -3.01 14.06
C GLY A 70 18.65 -2.96 14.72
N GLU A 71 19.11 -4.07 15.26
CA GLU A 71 20.44 -4.16 15.86
C GLU A 71 21.57 -3.87 14.86
N LYS A 72 21.37 -4.25 13.59
CA LYS A 72 22.37 -4.07 12.53
C LYS A 72 21.94 -3.01 11.51
N LEU A 73 20.66 -2.94 11.19
CA LEU A 73 20.17 -2.01 10.17
C LEU A 73 18.72 -1.61 10.43
N THR A 74 18.46 -0.31 10.39
CA THR A 74 17.13 0.26 10.30
C THR A 74 16.98 0.91 8.93
N MET A 75 15.96 0.52 8.16
CA MET A 75 15.64 1.08 6.86
C MET A 75 14.30 1.83 6.93
N LEU A 76 14.34 3.11 6.63
CA LEU A 76 13.15 3.96 6.54
C LEU A 76 12.89 4.24 5.06
N MET A 77 11.69 3.91 4.59
CA MET A 77 11.29 4.08 3.19
C MET A 77 10.12 5.04 3.10
N GLY A 78 10.12 5.90 2.09
CA GLY A 78 9.03 6.86 1.91
C GLY A 78 9.36 8.00 0.98
N SER A 79 8.50 9.01 1.01
CA SER A 79 8.60 10.22 0.16
C SER A 79 9.80 11.09 0.55
N ASN A 80 10.41 11.73 -0.45
CA ASN A 80 11.46 12.74 -0.26
C ASN A 80 11.05 13.92 0.63
N SER A 81 9.75 14.15 0.82
CA SER A 81 9.23 15.16 1.75
C SER A 81 9.71 14.94 3.19
N MET A 82 9.95 13.68 3.57
CA MET A 82 10.43 13.32 4.91
C MET A 82 11.92 13.55 5.13
N LYS A 83 12.71 13.75 4.06
CA LYS A 83 14.17 13.86 4.15
C LYS A 83 14.65 14.88 5.17
N ARG A 84 14.08 16.10 5.14
CA ARG A 84 14.46 17.17 6.06
C ARG A 84 14.15 16.86 7.53
N ILE A 85 13.07 16.11 7.77
CA ILE A 85 12.65 15.71 9.12
C ILE A 85 13.61 14.64 9.64
N ILE A 86 13.87 13.64 8.82
CA ILE A 86 14.77 12.52 9.15
C ILE A 86 16.20 13.01 9.42
N GLN A 87 16.72 13.95 8.64
CA GLN A 87 18.05 14.56 8.86
C GLN A 87 18.20 15.28 10.22
N LYS A 88 17.08 15.71 10.83
CA LYS A 88 17.10 16.34 12.16
C LYS A 88 17.06 15.33 13.30
N LEU A 89 16.73 14.08 13.02
CA LEU A 89 16.62 13.04 14.04
C LEU A 89 17.97 12.35 14.30
N ASP A 90 18.80 12.25 13.27
CA ASP A 90 20.07 11.57 13.36
C ASP A 90 21.00 12.06 12.23
N ASP A 91 22.25 12.37 12.54
CA ASP A 91 23.24 12.84 11.59
C ASP A 91 23.92 11.70 10.82
N ASP A 92 23.84 10.46 11.32
CA ASP A 92 24.46 9.27 10.72
C ASP A 92 23.56 8.51 9.74
N ILE A 93 22.60 9.18 9.13
CA ILE A 93 21.66 8.56 8.20
C ILE A 93 22.16 8.66 6.75
N GLU A 94 22.31 7.50 6.12
CA GLU A 94 22.58 7.42 4.68
C GLU A 94 21.29 7.54 3.87
N PHE A 95 21.21 8.49 2.94
CA PHE A 95 20.06 8.67 2.04
C PHE A 95 20.33 8.06 0.67
N LYS A 96 19.47 7.10 0.28
CA LYS A 96 19.45 6.53 -1.06
C LYS A 96 18.17 6.92 -1.78
N ASN A 97 18.28 7.69 -2.85
CA ASN A 97 17.14 8.03 -3.69
C ASN A 97 16.98 7.01 -4.82
N ARG A 98 15.74 6.60 -5.07
CA ARG A 98 15.38 5.80 -6.24
C ARG A 98 14.35 6.55 -7.07
N GLU A 99 14.64 6.70 -8.33
CA GLU A 99 13.68 7.26 -9.29
C GLU A 99 12.51 6.31 -9.53
N ARG A 100 11.38 6.87 -9.93
CA ARG A 100 10.22 6.06 -10.32
C ARG A 100 10.57 5.19 -11.53
N LEU A 101 10.14 3.94 -11.48
CA LEU A 101 10.33 3.00 -12.60
C LEU A 101 9.51 3.40 -13.84
N SER A 102 8.39 4.11 -13.65
CA SER A 102 7.54 4.60 -14.72
C SER A 102 7.39 6.12 -14.67
N LYS A 103 7.44 6.76 -15.83
CA LYS A 103 7.22 8.20 -15.95
C LYS A 103 5.75 8.53 -15.69
N LEU A 104 5.52 9.49 -14.80
CA LEU A 104 4.20 10.08 -14.59
C LEU A 104 4.11 11.37 -15.41
N SER A 105 3.09 11.48 -16.26
CA SER A 105 2.83 12.67 -17.06
C SER A 105 1.36 13.07 -16.98
N PHE A 106 1.10 14.38 -16.98
CA PHE A 106 -0.26 14.88 -17.04
C PHE A 106 -0.85 14.67 -18.44
N GLY A 107 -1.93 13.89 -18.53
CA GLY A 107 -2.61 13.53 -19.78
C GLY A 107 -3.79 14.45 -20.15
N GLY A 108 -4.00 15.56 -19.43
CA GLY A 108 -5.13 16.47 -19.64
C GLY A 108 -6.41 16.00 -18.94
N HIS A 109 -7.53 16.67 -19.25
CA HIS A 109 -8.85 16.39 -18.71
C HIS A 109 -9.70 15.60 -19.70
N LYS A 110 -10.33 14.51 -19.26
CA LYS A 110 -11.26 13.71 -20.05
C LYS A 110 -12.58 13.48 -19.30
N LYS A 111 -13.70 13.50 -20.01
CA LYS A 111 -14.97 13.04 -19.47
C LYS A 111 -14.95 11.52 -19.29
N ILE A 112 -15.65 10.97 -18.29
CA ILE A 112 -15.73 9.52 -18.04
C ILE A 112 -16.20 8.77 -19.30
N SER A 113 -17.13 9.34 -20.05
CA SER A 113 -17.59 8.76 -21.32
C SER A 113 -16.50 8.59 -22.39
N ARG A 114 -15.38 9.28 -22.26
CA ARG A 114 -14.24 9.28 -23.23
C ARG A 114 -12.97 8.66 -22.68
N ILE A 115 -13.00 8.05 -21.50
CA ILE A 115 -11.83 7.31 -20.97
C ILE A 115 -11.53 6.11 -21.88
N GLU A 116 -10.28 5.82 -22.03
CA GLU A 116 -9.80 4.70 -22.84
C GLU A 116 -10.01 3.37 -22.10
N ARG A 117 -10.06 2.27 -22.85
CA ARG A 117 -10.03 0.92 -22.25
C ARG A 117 -8.73 0.75 -21.45
N LYS A 118 -8.76 -0.16 -20.45
CA LYS A 118 -7.64 -0.38 -19.54
C LYS A 118 -7.24 0.85 -18.70
N SER A 119 -8.26 1.63 -18.34
CA SER A 119 -8.10 2.78 -17.44
C SER A 119 -8.48 2.45 -16.01
N ALA A 120 -7.70 2.99 -15.06
CA ALA A 120 -8.05 3.05 -13.65
C ALA A 120 -8.53 4.47 -13.30
N VAL A 121 -9.67 4.58 -12.64
CA VAL A 121 -10.25 5.84 -12.17
C VAL A 121 -10.16 5.86 -10.64
N ILE A 122 -9.48 6.86 -10.09
CA ILE A 122 -9.35 7.03 -8.65
C ILE A 122 -10.40 8.03 -8.17
N ALA A 123 -11.12 7.64 -7.13
CA ALA A 123 -12.11 8.46 -6.44
C ALA A 123 -11.72 8.65 -4.97
N PHE A 124 -12.27 9.66 -4.33
CA PHE A 124 -11.87 10.05 -2.97
C PHE A 124 -12.85 9.59 -1.89
N SER A 125 -13.99 9.02 -2.27
CA SER A 125 -14.96 8.44 -1.34
C SER A 125 -15.56 7.15 -1.87
N THR A 126 -16.12 6.35 -0.98
CA THR A 126 -16.85 5.11 -1.32
C THR A 126 -18.03 5.39 -2.22
N GLU A 127 -18.77 6.48 -1.95
CA GLU A 127 -19.94 6.91 -2.72
C GLU A 127 -19.54 7.27 -4.15
N GLU A 128 -18.44 8.00 -4.31
CA GLU A 128 -17.90 8.34 -5.65
C GLU A 128 -17.45 7.10 -6.41
N VAL A 129 -16.81 6.14 -5.75
CA VAL A 129 -16.42 4.87 -6.39
C VAL A 129 -17.63 4.16 -6.96
N TYR A 130 -18.72 4.02 -6.19
CA TYR A 130 -19.92 3.37 -6.68
C TYR A 130 -20.63 4.18 -7.77
N ALA A 131 -20.70 5.49 -7.64
CA ALA A 131 -21.32 6.36 -8.64
C ALA A 131 -20.59 6.28 -9.99
N ILE A 132 -19.25 6.33 -9.97
CA ILE A 132 -18.42 6.23 -11.16
C ILE A 132 -18.51 4.82 -11.77
N ALA A 133 -18.44 3.77 -10.96
CA ALA A 133 -18.56 2.40 -11.42
C ALA A 133 -19.93 2.15 -12.11
N GLU A 134 -21.02 2.67 -11.55
CA GLU A 134 -22.35 2.57 -12.14
C GLU A 134 -22.43 3.36 -13.45
N LEU A 135 -21.85 4.54 -13.53
CA LEU A 135 -21.79 5.32 -14.76
C LEU A 135 -21.02 4.58 -15.86
N ILE A 136 -19.89 3.97 -15.52
CA ILE A 136 -19.10 3.14 -16.45
C ILE A 136 -19.90 1.91 -16.86
N ARG A 137 -20.59 1.25 -15.92
CA ARG A 137 -21.42 0.09 -16.22
C ARG A 137 -22.48 0.40 -17.27
N ARG A 138 -23.15 1.54 -17.15
CA ARG A 138 -24.19 1.96 -18.11
C ARG A 138 -23.64 2.32 -19.49
N GLN A 139 -22.43 2.86 -19.57
CA GLN A 139 -21.89 3.41 -20.82
C GLN A 139 -20.85 2.50 -21.49
N LYS A 140 -20.18 1.63 -20.73
CA LYS A 140 -18.97 0.94 -21.14
C LYS A 140 -18.93 -0.55 -20.83
N GLY A 141 -19.95 -1.09 -20.18
CA GLY A 141 -20.09 -2.53 -19.92
C GLY A 141 -19.74 -2.98 -18.49
N GLY A 142 -18.89 -2.28 -17.77
CA GLY A 142 -18.59 -2.62 -16.38
C GLY A 142 -17.20 -2.19 -15.90
N ALA A 143 -17.04 -2.19 -14.59
CA ALA A 143 -15.78 -1.88 -13.94
C ALA A 143 -15.56 -2.78 -12.71
N ALA A 144 -14.33 -3.15 -12.45
CA ALA A 144 -13.91 -3.70 -11.16
C ALA A 144 -13.84 -2.58 -10.13
N ILE A 145 -14.10 -2.91 -8.86
CA ILE A 145 -14.09 -1.95 -7.75
C ILE A 145 -13.06 -2.37 -6.71
N VAL A 146 -12.17 -1.45 -6.32
CA VAL A 146 -11.16 -1.67 -5.29
C VAL A 146 -11.19 -0.56 -4.25
N MET A 147 -11.47 -0.92 -3.01
CA MET A 147 -11.54 0.01 -1.88
C MET A 147 -10.92 -0.61 -0.63
N GLY A 148 -10.42 0.22 0.28
CA GLY A 148 -9.86 -0.21 1.57
C GLY A 148 -10.86 -0.96 2.45
N SER A 149 -12.16 -0.63 2.35
CA SER A 149 -13.24 -1.29 3.10
C SER A 149 -13.59 -2.71 2.63
N LEU A 150 -13.09 -3.13 1.46
CA LEU A 150 -13.27 -4.51 0.98
C LEU A 150 -12.27 -5.45 1.62
N SER A 151 -12.70 -6.70 1.88
CA SER A 151 -11.77 -7.73 2.34
C SER A 151 -10.65 -7.97 1.33
N PRO A 152 -9.45 -8.41 1.76
CA PRO A 152 -8.34 -8.72 0.85
C PRO A 152 -8.72 -9.71 -0.26
N LYS A 153 -9.51 -10.73 0.08
CA LYS A 153 -10.02 -11.72 -0.87
C LYS A 153 -10.88 -11.08 -1.96
N THR A 154 -11.79 -10.19 -1.57
CA THR A 154 -12.66 -9.48 -2.51
C THR A 154 -11.85 -8.53 -3.39
N ARG A 155 -10.91 -7.77 -2.81
CA ARG A 155 -10.01 -6.90 -3.58
C ARG A 155 -9.24 -7.66 -4.64
N ASN A 156 -8.62 -8.77 -4.26
CA ASN A 156 -7.85 -9.61 -5.19
C ASN A 156 -8.74 -10.15 -6.31
N ALA A 157 -9.97 -10.56 -6.02
CA ALA A 157 -10.93 -11.02 -7.04
C ALA A 157 -11.28 -9.89 -8.02
N GLN A 158 -11.52 -8.67 -7.54
CA GLN A 158 -11.80 -7.52 -8.39
C GLN A 158 -10.58 -7.14 -9.28
N VAL A 159 -9.38 -7.16 -8.72
CA VAL A 159 -8.15 -6.93 -9.49
C VAL A 159 -7.97 -7.99 -10.57
N SER A 160 -8.27 -9.26 -10.25
CA SER A 160 -8.21 -10.36 -11.24
C SER A 160 -9.16 -10.15 -12.41
N LEU A 161 -10.38 -9.68 -12.17
CA LEU A 161 -11.35 -9.35 -13.24
C LEU A 161 -10.81 -8.28 -14.21
N TYR A 162 -10.11 -7.27 -13.68
CA TYR A 162 -9.49 -6.24 -14.50
C TYR A 162 -8.25 -6.77 -15.25
N GLN A 163 -7.43 -7.56 -14.59
CA GLN A 163 -6.20 -8.13 -15.19
C GLN A 163 -6.51 -9.18 -16.26
N SER A 164 -7.51 -10.03 -16.05
CA SER A 164 -7.95 -11.02 -17.06
C SER A 164 -8.58 -10.39 -18.29
N GLY A 165 -9.09 -9.16 -18.17
CA GLY A 165 -9.79 -8.46 -19.23
C GLY A 165 -11.29 -8.71 -19.28
N ASP A 166 -11.86 -9.34 -18.24
CA ASP A 166 -13.31 -9.49 -18.09
C ASP A 166 -14.00 -8.12 -17.98
N VAL A 167 -13.28 -7.15 -17.41
CA VAL A 167 -13.67 -5.73 -17.43
C VAL A 167 -12.50 -4.86 -17.88
N ASP A 168 -12.80 -3.77 -18.58
CA ASP A 168 -11.79 -2.85 -19.10
C ASP A 168 -11.46 -1.67 -18.17
N TYR A 169 -12.23 -1.52 -17.12
CA TYR A 169 -12.12 -0.38 -16.22
C TYR A 169 -11.99 -0.85 -14.76
N LEU A 170 -11.22 -0.09 -14.02
CA LEU A 170 -11.09 -0.24 -12.58
C LEU A 170 -11.48 1.09 -11.92
N VAL A 171 -12.33 1.06 -10.90
CA VAL A 171 -12.62 2.23 -10.07
C VAL A 171 -12.16 1.93 -8.65
N ALA A 172 -11.34 2.81 -8.11
CA ALA A 172 -10.71 2.56 -6.82
C ALA A 172 -10.59 3.82 -5.97
N THR A 173 -10.44 3.63 -4.66
CA THR A 173 -9.86 4.64 -3.80
C THR A 173 -8.32 4.60 -3.91
N ASP A 174 -7.63 5.45 -3.20
CA ASP A 174 -6.17 5.45 -3.04
C ASP A 174 -5.60 4.12 -2.53
N ALA A 175 -6.45 3.25 -1.95
CA ALA A 175 -6.09 1.88 -1.55
C ALA A 175 -5.41 1.06 -2.66
N ILE A 176 -5.65 1.37 -3.94
CA ILE A 176 -4.97 0.71 -5.07
C ILE A 176 -3.44 0.95 -5.07
N GLY A 177 -2.98 2.07 -4.52
CA GLY A 177 -1.56 2.39 -4.40
C GLY A 177 -0.84 1.65 -3.27
N MET A 178 -1.58 1.00 -2.39
CA MET A 178 -1.08 0.33 -1.19
C MET A 178 -0.79 -1.17 -1.41
N GLY A 179 -0.51 -1.59 -2.63
CA GLY A 179 -0.05 -2.95 -2.95
C GLY A 179 -1.18 -3.97 -3.16
N THR A 180 -2.05 -3.69 -4.09
CA THR A 180 -2.94 -4.68 -4.70
C THR A 180 -2.29 -5.35 -5.91
#